data_8332aa26ba50ba74ac27927c3aea12d7
#
_entry.id   8332aa26ba50ba74ac27927c3aea12d7
#
_cell.length_a   1.000
_cell.length_b   1.000
_cell.length_c   1.000
_cell.angle_alpha   90.00
_cell.angle_beta   90.00
_cell.angle_gamma   90.00
#
_symmetry.space_group_name_H-M   'P 1'
#
loop_
_entity.id
_entity.type
_entity.pdbx_description
1 polymer ?
#
loop_
_entity_poly.entity_id
_entity_poly.type
_entity_poly.pdbx_seq_one_letter_code
_entity_poly.pdbx_strand_id
1 'polypeptide(L)'
;ASDVYKRQDMDHVYNTPRAWMIERYFNPLDETWEGPDADLTPSSDDIPWCRQPDHKITIEDVDYALAMHYQGTKFDPYGKLGTEATRHLYRPAGINRTCERSIMQIRPYAPAAYRSIMWVSYGSGAFTTPAPFYANVTDTPAYLRDTDGENASTNSLYWTNRILAVMADAHYYDTDGEIEQYIEDVQAHGHRLVADTDASIRADADAL
;
A
#
# COMPACT_ATOMS: atom_id res chain seq x y z
N ALA A 1 -6.16 24.48 9.50
CA ALA A 1 -6.72 23.32 10.25
C ALA A 1 -5.70 22.19 10.41
N SER A 2 -4.93 21.86 9.36
CA SER A 2 -3.91 20.81 9.41
C SER A 2 -2.78 21.07 10.40
N ASP A 3 -2.32 22.32 10.53
CA ASP A 3 -1.26 22.69 11.47
C ASP A 3 -1.67 22.58 12.94
N VAL A 4 -2.96 22.74 13.22
CA VAL A 4 -3.49 22.58 14.59
C VAL A 4 -3.52 21.11 14.99
N TYR A 5 -3.77 20.20 14.04
CA TYR A 5 -3.81 18.75 14.31
C TYR A 5 -2.43 18.10 14.37
N LYS A 6 -1.41 18.63 13.69
CA LYS A 6 -0.03 18.11 13.74
C LYS A 6 0.69 18.31 15.09
N ARG A 7 0.15 19.13 15.98
CA ARG A 7 0.79 19.50 17.27
C ARG A 7 0.14 18.89 18.48
N GLN A 8 -0.73 17.90 18.32
CA GLN A 8 -1.31 17.18 19.45
C GLN A 8 -0.47 15.94 19.76
N ASP A 9 -0.33 15.58 21.01
CA ASP A 9 0.44 14.41 21.45
C ASP A 9 0.06 13.12 20.72
N MET A 10 -1.22 12.98 20.37
CA MET A 10 -1.73 11.83 19.61
C MET A 10 -1.22 11.81 18.16
N ASP A 11 -0.92 12.97 17.57
CA ASP A 11 -0.40 13.03 16.20
C ASP A 11 1.01 12.46 16.10
N HIS A 12 1.81 12.60 17.15
CA HIS A 12 3.15 12.03 17.23
C HIS A 12 3.17 10.49 17.31
N VAL A 13 2.03 9.86 17.46
CA VAL A 13 1.88 8.39 17.45
C VAL A 13 1.19 7.91 16.18
N TYR A 14 0.25 8.70 15.63
CA TYR A 14 -0.62 8.27 14.53
C TYR A 14 -0.27 8.91 13.18
N ASN A 15 -0.15 10.22 13.11
CA ASN A 15 -0.07 10.93 11.82
C ASN A 15 1.36 11.31 11.44
N THR A 16 2.08 11.95 12.34
CA THR A 16 3.45 12.44 12.11
C THR A 16 4.42 11.31 11.72
N PRO A 17 4.43 10.14 12.41
CA PRO A 17 5.31 9.04 12.03
C PRO A 17 5.01 8.46 10.64
N ARG A 18 3.73 8.46 10.22
CA ARG A 18 3.36 8.02 8.87
C ARG A 18 3.84 9.00 7.81
N ALA A 19 3.65 10.31 8.04
CA ALA A 19 4.17 11.35 7.15
C ALA A 19 5.70 11.24 7.03
N TRP A 20 6.41 11.10 8.16
CA TRP A 20 7.86 10.90 8.19
C TRP A 20 8.29 9.71 7.31
N MET A 21 7.63 8.57 7.45
CA MET A 21 8.00 7.37 6.68
C MET A 21 7.70 7.52 5.18
N ILE A 22 6.57 8.15 4.83
CA ILE A 22 6.18 8.40 3.45
C ILE A 22 7.17 9.38 2.80
N GLU A 23 7.51 10.48 3.46
CA GLU A 23 8.47 11.44 2.92
C GLU A 23 9.88 10.83 2.81
N ARG A 24 10.32 10.06 3.80
CA ARG A 24 11.56 9.31 3.73
C ARG A 24 11.62 8.36 2.53
N TYR A 25 10.50 7.73 2.19
CA TYR A 25 10.42 6.85 1.03
C TYR A 25 10.54 7.60 -0.29
N PHE A 26 9.80 8.69 -0.44
CA PHE A 26 9.76 9.47 -1.70
C PHE A 26 10.92 10.46 -1.87
N ASN A 27 11.59 10.83 -0.79
CA ASN A 27 12.67 11.82 -0.76
C ASN A 27 13.83 11.35 0.14
N PRO A 28 14.44 10.19 -0.13
CA PRO A 28 15.41 9.57 0.78
C PRO A 28 16.70 10.38 0.95
N LEU A 29 17.04 11.29 0.01
CA LEU A 29 18.28 12.06 0.01
C LEU A 29 18.12 13.50 0.50
N ASP A 30 16.91 13.96 0.74
CA ASP A 30 16.66 15.36 1.12
C ASP A 30 17.06 15.69 2.56
N GLU A 31 16.97 14.70 3.44
CA GLU A 31 17.18 14.87 4.87
C GLU A 31 17.99 13.69 5.44
N THR A 32 18.59 13.91 6.61
CA THR A 32 19.08 12.83 7.44
C THR A 32 17.92 12.25 8.25
N TRP A 33 17.41 11.10 7.83
CA TRP A 33 16.20 10.50 8.39
C TRP A 33 16.42 9.66 9.65
N GLU A 34 17.67 9.27 9.94
CA GLU A 34 18.01 8.38 11.05
C GLU A 34 19.31 8.79 11.74
N GLY A 35 19.49 8.26 12.94
CA GLY A 35 20.69 8.51 13.74
C GLY A 35 20.52 9.66 14.74
N PRO A 36 21.60 9.97 15.50
CA PRO A 36 21.55 11.01 16.51
C PRO A 36 21.46 12.43 15.94
N ASP A 37 21.91 12.60 14.69
CA ASP A 37 21.93 13.88 13.98
C ASP A 37 20.81 13.96 12.91
N ALA A 38 19.71 13.20 13.08
CA ALA A 38 18.59 13.21 12.16
C ALA A 38 17.93 14.60 12.12
N ASP A 39 17.74 15.13 10.90
CA ASP A 39 17.06 16.41 10.67
C ASP A 39 15.58 16.30 11.03
N LEU A 40 14.95 15.20 10.66
CA LEU A 40 13.56 14.88 10.94
C LEU A 40 13.43 13.51 11.61
N THR A 41 12.65 13.46 12.67
CA THR A 41 12.28 12.24 13.40
C THR A 41 10.80 11.91 13.21
N PRO A 42 10.34 10.69 13.52
CA PRO A 42 8.92 10.34 13.41
C PRO A 42 7.96 11.23 14.21
N SER A 43 8.46 11.95 15.20
CA SER A 43 7.68 12.86 16.05
C SER A 43 7.98 14.34 15.82
N SER A 44 8.72 14.69 14.76
CA SER A 44 9.03 16.10 14.45
C SER A 44 7.79 16.86 13.99
N ASP A 45 7.62 18.08 14.53
CA ASP A 45 6.54 18.99 14.13
C ASP A 45 6.81 19.66 12.78
N ASP A 46 8.08 19.69 12.36
CA ASP A 46 8.56 20.38 11.17
C ASP A 46 8.53 19.54 9.88
N ILE A 47 7.95 18.33 9.93
CA ILE A 47 7.75 17.53 8.72
C ILE A 47 6.92 18.33 7.73
N PRO A 48 7.41 18.57 6.49
CA PRO A 48 6.69 19.35 5.49
C PRO A 48 5.29 18.82 5.22
N TRP A 49 4.36 19.71 4.94
CA TRP A 49 2.99 19.35 4.58
C TRP A 49 2.89 18.70 3.20
N CYS A 50 3.75 19.09 2.29
CA CYS A 50 3.88 18.52 0.97
C CYS A 50 5.31 18.70 0.47
N ARG A 51 5.76 17.76 -0.31
CA ARG A 51 7.08 17.75 -0.93
C ARG A 51 6.99 17.21 -2.35
N GLN A 52 7.83 17.65 -3.24
CA GLN A 52 7.95 17.06 -4.55
C GLN A 52 8.76 15.77 -4.40
N PRO A 53 8.28 14.61 -4.88
CA PRO A 53 9.04 13.37 -4.82
C PRO A 53 10.23 13.40 -5.78
N ASP A 54 11.29 12.66 -5.45
CA ASP A 54 12.51 12.56 -6.24
C ASP A 54 12.30 11.83 -7.57
N HIS A 55 11.23 11.05 -7.68
CA HIS A 55 10.90 10.28 -8.88
C HIS A 55 9.39 10.33 -9.19
N LYS A 56 9.02 9.84 -10.36
CA LYS A 56 7.60 9.70 -10.74
C LYS A 56 6.97 8.58 -9.94
N ILE A 57 5.86 8.90 -9.28
CA ILE A 57 5.11 7.96 -8.44
C ILE A 57 4.40 6.93 -9.33
N THR A 58 4.60 5.66 -9.05
CA THR A 58 3.94 4.51 -9.67
C THR A 58 2.77 4.01 -8.82
N ILE A 59 2.04 3.01 -9.31
CA ILE A 59 1.01 2.31 -8.52
C ILE A 59 1.66 1.54 -7.36
N GLU A 60 2.81 0.94 -7.61
CA GLU A 60 3.61 0.19 -6.64
C GLU A 60 4.07 1.09 -5.50
N ASP A 61 4.54 2.31 -5.80
CA ASP A 61 4.94 3.29 -4.78
C ASP A 61 3.77 3.67 -3.87
N VAL A 62 2.58 3.87 -4.46
CA VAL A 62 1.38 4.19 -3.68
C VAL A 62 0.94 2.99 -2.84
N ASP A 63 0.98 1.77 -3.40
CA ASP A 63 0.66 0.55 -2.65
C ASP A 63 1.64 0.35 -1.49
N TYR A 64 2.94 0.51 -1.74
CA TYR A 64 3.97 0.46 -0.70
C TYR A 64 3.70 1.46 0.42
N ALA A 65 3.42 2.73 0.08
CA ALA A 65 3.13 3.78 1.06
C ALA A 65 1.88 3.47 1.91
N LEU A 66 0.84 2.90 1.29
CA LEU A 66 -0.39 2.49 2.00
C LEU A 66 -0.20 1.22 2.83
N ALA A 67 0.71 0.34 2.43
CA ALA A 67 1.02 -0.93 3.08
C ALA A 67 2.12 -0.80 4.14
N MET A 68 2.79 0.34 4.22
CA MET A 68 4.00 0.49 5.02
C MET A 68 3.77 0.26 6.51
N HIS A 69 4.76 -0.41 7.12
CA HIS A 69 4.79 -0.75 8.54
C HIS A 69 6.10 -0.36 9.24
N TYR A 70 6.77 0.69 8.74
CA TYR A 70 8.09 1.16 9.19
C TYR A 70 9.22 0.18 8.88
N GLN A 71 9.10 -0.61 7.84
CA GLN A 71 10.09 -1.60 7.40
C GLN A 71 11.46 -0.95 7.24
N GLY A 72 12.51 -1.68 7.69
CA GLY A 72 13.87 -1.19 7.69
C GLY A 72 14.21 -0.20 8.82
N THR A 73 13.30 0.06 9.76
CA THR A 73 13.54 0.91 10.93
C THR A 73 13.39 0.14 12.24
N LYS A 74 13.83 0.75 13.35
CA LYS A 74 13.61 0.20 14.71
C LYS A 74 12.14 0.22 15.17
N PHE A 75 11.24 0.85 14.38
CA PHE A 75 9.82 1.01 14.70
C PHE A 75 8.94 -0.03 13.99
N ASP A 76 9.53 -0.83 13.12
CA ASP A 76 8.85 -1.91 12.42
C ASP A 76 8.31 -2.96 13.40
N PRO A 77 6.98 -3.17 13.49
CA PRO A 77 6.40 -4.19 14.38
C PRO A 77 6.84 -5.61 14.05
N TYR A 78 7.21 -5.87 12.79
CA TYR A 78 7.75 -7.14 12.34
C TYR A 78 9.29 -7.19 12.39
N GLY A 79 9.94 -6.03 12.55
CA GLY A 79 11.39 -5.87 12.41
C GLY A 79 12.22 -6.42 13.57
N LYS A 80 13.51 -6.72 13.31
CA LYS A 80 14.53 -7.14 14.31
C LYS A 80 15.40 -6.00 14.81
N LEU A 81 15.33 -4.81 14.18
CA LEU A 81 16.20 -3.68 14.51
C LEU A 81 15.81 -2.98 15.82
N GLY A 82 14.56 -3.11 16.22
CA GLY A 82 14.03 -2.46 17.42
C GLY A 82 13.88 -3.38 18.62
N THR A 83 13.61 -2.76 19.77
CA THR A 83 13.14 -3.45 20.98
C THR A 83 11.62 -3.60 20.93
N GLU A 84 11.05 -4.40 21.82
CA GLU A 84 9.59 -4.53 21.93
C GLU A 84 8.89 -3.17 22.14
N ALA A 85 9.49 -2.30 22.96
CA ALA A 85 8.96 -0.96 23.22
C ALA A 85 8.98 -0.05 21.98
N THR A 86 10.02 -0.14 21.13
CA THR A 86 10.11 0.69 19.91
C THR A 86 9.25 0.15 18.77
N ARG A 87 9.13 -1.16 18.61
CA ARG A 87 8.31 -1.80 17.57
C ARG A 87 6.82 -1.49 17.68
N HIS A 88 6.33 -1.14 18.84
CA HIS A 88 4.93 -0.78 19.09
C HIS A 88 4.69 0.70 19.36
N LEU A 89 5.74 1.53 19.20
CA LEU A 89 5.66 2.96 19.54
C LEU A 89 4.73 3.74 18.63
N TYR A 90 4.76 3.43 17.31
CA TYR A 90 3.99 4.15 16.30
C TYR A 90 3.02 3.24 15.59
N ARG A 91 1.89 3.81 15.19
CA ARG A 91 0.89 3.08 14.41
C ARG A 91 1.20 3.16 12.91
N PRO A 92 1.48 2.05 12.23
CA PRO A 92 1.77 2.05 10.79
C PRO A 92 0.55 2.43 9.95
N ALA A 93 0.76 2.76 8.66
CA ALA A 93 -0.31 2.90 7.69
C ALA A 93 -0.91 1.54 7.35
N GLY A 94 -0.05 0.56 7.02
CA GLY A 94 -0.43 -0.82 6.73
C GLY A 94 -0.63 -1.66 7.98
N ILE A 95 -1.67 -1.37 8.76
CA ILE A 95 -1.98 -2.17 9.94
C ILE A 95 -2.62 -3.52 9.57
N ASN A 96 -2.38 -4.55 10.40
CA ASN A 96 -2.85 -5.91 10.16
C ASN A 96 -4.39 -6.06 10.04
N ARG A 97 -5.16 -5.14 10.59
CA ARG A 97 -6.64 -5.12 10.52
C ARG A 97 -7.22 -4.29 9.38
N THR A 98 -6.41 -3.79 8.47
CA THR A 98 -6.91 -3.16 7.24
C THR A 98 -7.80 -4.14 6.49
N CYS A 99 -9.00 -3.71 6.10
CA CYS A 99 -9.94 -4.56 5.40
C CYS A 99 -9.83 -4.41 3.89
N GLU A 100 -9.56 -3.20 3.42
CA GLU A 100 -9.51 -2.86 2.00
C GLU A 100 -8.55 -1.71 1.77
N ARG A 101 -7.85 -1.74 0.62
CA ARG A 101 -7.09 -0.63 0.05
C ARG A 101 -7.50 -0.45 -1.40
N SER A 102 -7.61 0.79 -1.83
CA SER A 102 -7.83 1.10 -3.24
C SER A 102 -6.97 2.27 -3.71
N ILE A 103 -6.51 2.17 -4.96
CA ILE A 103 -5.75 3.21 -5.65
C ILE A 103 -6.50 3.54 -6.93
N MET A 104 -6.88 4.81 -7.10
CA MET A 104 -7.56 5.29 -8.30
C MET A 104 -6.54 5.87 -9.27
N GLN A 105 -6.42 5.26 -10.44
CA GLN A 105 -5.54 5.69 -11.51
C GLN A 105 -6.34 6.33 -12.64
N ILE A 106 -5.99 7.56 -13.01
CA ILE A 106 -6.49 8.22 -14.20
C ILE A 106 -5.35 8.33 -15.20
N ARG A 107 -5.55 7.77 -16.42
CA ARG A 107 -4.57 7.75 -17.50
C ARG A 107 -4.97 8.74 -18.60
N PRO A 108 -4.53 10.03 -18.55
CA PRO A 108 -4.97 11.07 -19.48
C PRO A 108 -4.66 10.75 -20.94
N TYR A 109 -3.64 9.92 -21.18
CA TYR A 109 -3.21 9.48 -22.51
C TYR A 109 -4.11 8.38 -23.12
N ALA A 110 -4.97 7.75 -22.32
CA ALA A 110 -5.92 6.74 -22.79
C ALA A 110 -7.28 7.37 -23.12
N PRO A 111 -8.03 6.82 -24.07
CA PRO A 111 -9.40 7.22 -24.37
C PRO A 111 -10.31 7.22 -23.15
N ALA A 112 -11.29 8.13 -23.11
CA ALA A 112 -12.19 8.32 -21.98
C ALA A 112 -12.90 7.04 -21.52
N ALA A 113 -13.22 6.15 -22.47
CA ALA A 113 -13.94 4.91 -22.23
C ALA A 113 -13.21 3.92 -21.30
N TYR A 114 -11.86 3.97 -21.24
CA TYR A 114 -11.08 3.02 -20.44
C TYR A 114 -9.87 3.66 -19.73
N ARG A 115 -9.88 5.00 -19.55
CA ARG A 115 -8.75 5.72 -18.90
C ARG A 115 -8.64 5.52 -17.40
N SER A 116 -9.74 5.17 -16.73
CA SER A 116 -9.80 5.08 -15.27
C SER A 116 -9.73 3.63 -14.82
N ILE A 117 -8.77 3.35 -13.95
CA ILE A 117 -8.57 2.04 -13.35
C ILE A 117 -8.61 2.20 -11.82
N MET A 118 -9.27 1.28 -11.16
CA MET A 118 -9.25 1.12 -9.73
C MET A 118 -8.44 -0.13 -9.39
N TRP A 119 -7.38 0.04 -8.62
CA TRP A 119 -6.57 -1.06 -8.09
C TRP A 119 -7.07 -1.37 -6.69
N VAL A 120 -7.52 -2.59 -6.46
CA VAL A 120 -8.20 -2.99 -5.21
C VAL A 120 -7.49 -4.17 -4.56
N SER A 121 -7.24 -4.05 -3.26
CA SER A 121 -6.71 -5.12 -2.42
C SER A 121 -7.58 -5.29 -1.17
N TYR A 122 -7.75 -6.52 -0.73
CA TYR A 122 -8.43 -6.87 0.51
C TYR A 122 -7.47 -7.48 1.51
N GLY A 123 -7.62 -7.14 2.78
CA GLY A 123 -6.83 -7.70 3.88
C GLY A 123 -5.63 -6.85 4.26
N SER A 124 -4.71 -7.44 5.03
CA SER A 124 -3.55 -6.76 5.60
C SER A 124 -2.55 -6.32 4.52
N GLY A 125 -2.22 -5.02 4.53
CA GLY A 125 -1.39 -4.41 3.51
C GLY A 125 0.01 -4.99 3.35
N ALA A 126 0.63 -5.41 4.44
CA ALA A 126 1.97 -5.99 4.41
C ALA A 126 2.06 -7.35 3.69
N PHE A 127 0.92 -8.02 3.46
CA PHE A 127 0.87 -9.39 2.93
C PHE A 127 0.02 -9.52 1.67
N THR A 128 -0.46 -8.41 1.12
CA THR A 128 -1.39 -8.41 -0.02
C THR A 128 -1.09 -7.25 -0.97
N THR A 129 -1.50 -7.39 -2.22
CA THR A 129 -1.30 -6.37 -3.25
C THR A 129 -2.57 -6.16 -4.08
N PRO A 130 -2.78 -4.98 -4.70
CA PRO A 130 -3.99 -4.69 -5.42
C PRO A 130 -4.02 -5.30 -6.83
N ALA A 131 -5.23 -5.67 -7.26
CA ALA A 131 -5.56 -6.07 -8.62
C ALA A 131 -6.32 -4.97 -9.36
N PRO A 132 -6.11 -4.79 -10.68
CA PRO A 132 -6.71 -3.72 -11.46
C PRO A 132 -8.12 -4.05 -11.96
N PHE A 133 -9.01 -3.05 -11.92
CA PHE A 133 -10.34 -3.07 -12.51
C PHE A 133 -10.59 -1.78 -13.28
N TYR A 134 -11.12 -1.86 -14.49
CA TYR A 134 -11.61 -0.66 -15.16
C TYR A 134 -12.80 -0.09 -14.40
N ALA A 135 -12.84 1.23 -14.24
CA ALA A 135 -13.89 1.90 -13.44
C ALA A 135 -15.32 1.75 -14.01
N ASN A 136 -15.44 1.32 -15.27
CA ASN A 136 -16.70 1.14 -15.97
C ASN A 136 -17.14 -0.33 -16.08
N VAL A 137 -16.51 -1.26 -15.36
CA VAL A 137 -16.99 -2.65 -15.31
C VAL A 137 -18.39 -2.70 -14.68
N THR A 138 -19.24 -3.57 -15.19
CA THR A 138 -20.62 -3.72 -14.71
C THR A 138 -20.77 -4.84 -13.69
N ASP A 139 -19.75 -5.70 -13.56
CA ASP A 139 -19.73 -6.81 -12.62
C ASP A 139 -18.27 -7.19 -12.28
N THR A 140 -18.09 -7.90 -11.18
CA THR A 140 -16.80 -8.44 -10.72
C THR A 140 -16.96 -9.93 -10.42
N PRO A 141 -15.88 -10.72 -10.47
CA PRO A 141 -15.94 -12.13 -10.12
C PRO A 141 -16.54 -12.37 -8.72
N ALA A 142 -17.32 -13.43 -8.57
CA ALA A 142 -17.91 -13.82 -7.29
C ALA A 142 -16.88 -13.95 -6.17
N TYR A 143 -15.68 -14.43 -6.49
CA TYR A 143 -14.54 -14.51 -5.59
C TYR A 143 -14.16 -13.18 -4.90
N LEU A 144 -14.45 -12.05 -5.55
CA LEU A 144 -14.16 -10.71 -5.01
C LEU A 144 -15.35 -10.11 -4.25
N ARG A 145 -16.58 -10.43 -4.64
CA ARG A 145 -17.77 -9.75 -4.11
C ARG A 145 -18.55 -10.58 -3.09
N ASP A 146 -18.56 -11.91 -3.25
CA ASP A 146 -19.43 -12.79 -2.47
C ASP A 146 -18.69 -13.31 -1.22
N THR A 147 -18.42 -12.38 -0.29
CA THR A 147 -17.74 -12.71 0.97
C THR A 147 -18.77 -12.94 2.08
N ASP A 148 -18.77 -14.16 2.62
CA ASP A 148 -19.49 -14.46 3.87
C ASP A 148 -18.76 -13.79 5.04
N GLY A 149 -19.43 -12.91 5.77
CA GLY A 149 -18.86 -12.19 6.91
C GLY A 149 -18.66 -13.07 8.15
N GLU A 150 -19.33 -14.21 8.24
CA GLU A 150 -19.33 -15.09 9.42
C GLU A 150 -18.40 -16.29 9.27
N ASN A 151 -18.24 -16.80 8.04
CA ASN A 151 -17.50 -18.04 7.78
C ASN A 151 -16.29 -17.79 6.88
N ALA A 152 -15.09 -18.08 7.40
CA ALA A 152 -13.86 -18.03 6.62
C ALA A 152 -13.87 -19.11 5.53
N SER A 153 -13.49 -18.73 4.31
CA SER A 153 -13.46 -19.64 3.15
C SER A 153 -12.44 -19.19 2.13
N THR A 154 -11.70 -20.14 1.56
CA THR A 154 -10.79 -19.88 0.42
C THR A 154 -11.54 -19.60 -0.90
N ASN A 155 -12.86 -19.61 -0.91
CA ASN A 155 -13.69 -19.18 -2.03
C ASN A 155 -13.88 -17.66 -2.08
N SER A 156 -13.28 -16.90 -1.17
CA SER A 156 -13.32 -15.45 -1.11
C SER A 156 -11.91 -14.89 -1.03
N LEU A 157 -11.58 -13.90 -1.86
CA LEU A 157 -10.29 -13.22 -1.83
C LEU A 157 -10.00 -12.59 -0.46
N TYR A 158 -11.01 -11.97 0.16
CA TYR A 158 -10.87 -11.38 1.49
C TYR A 158 -10.38 -12.41 2.52
N TRP A 159 -11.04 -13.56 2.61
CA TRP A 159 -10.65 -14.60 3.57
C TRP A 159 -9.35 -15.29 3.21
N THR A 160 -9.08 -15.52 1.92
CA THR A 160 -7.80 -16.07 1.48
C THR A 160 -6.64 -15.15 1.90
N ASN A 161 -6.77 -13.84 1.67
CA ASN A 161 -5.77 -12.86 2.09
C ASN A 161 -5.64 -12.78 3.62
N ARG A 162 -6.74 -12.92 4.37
CA ARG A 162 -6.70 -12.96 5.84
C ARG A 162 -5.98 -14.17 6.37
N ILE A 163 -6.23 -15.34 5.80
CA ILE A 163 -5.55 -16.59 6.17
C ILE A 163 -4.06 -16.48 5.86
N LEU A 164 -3.71 -16.02 4.66
CA LEU A 164 -2.33 -15.76 4.27
C LEU A 164 -1.63 -14.81 5.25
N ALA A 165 -2.27 -13.69 5.56
CA ALA A 165 -1.72 -12.70 6.48
C ALA A 165 -1.47 -13.25 7.89
N VAL A 166 -2.39 -14.05 8.43
CA VAL A 166 -2.23 -14.67 9.75
C VAL A 166 -1.07 -15.67 9.77
N MET A 167 -0.92 -16.45 8.70
CA MET A 167 0.19 -17.40 8.59
C MET A 167 1.55 -16.70 8.43
N ALA A 168 1.60 -15.69 7.57
CA ALA A 168 2.81 -14.93 7.30
C ALA A 168 3.24 -14.06 8.50
N ASP A 169 2.29 -13.41 9.17
CA ASP A 169 2.56 -12.60 10.37
C ASP A 169 3.22 -13.42 11.49
N ALA A 170 2.76 -14.66 11.70
CA ALA A 170 3.33 -15.56 12.70
C ALA A 170 4.78 -16.00 12.39
N HIS A 171 5.19 -15.94 11.12
CA HIS A 171 6.47 -16.42 10.61
C HIS A 171 7.13 -15.41 9.67
N TYR A 172 7.04 -14.12 9.99
CA TYR A 172 7.38 -13.02 9.09
C TYR A 172 8.74 -13.20 8.41
N TYR A 173 9.78 -13.52 9.19
CA TYR A 173 11.14 -13.66 8.65
C TYR A 173 11.40 -14.90 7.81
N ASP A 174 10.54 -15.89 7.93
CA ASP A 174 10.64 -17.10 7.13
C ASP A 174 9.83 -16.99 5.84
N THR A 175 8.95 -15.98 5.75
CA THR A 175 7.95 -15.83 4.68
C THR A 175 8.00 -14.49 3.94
N ASP A 176 8.77 -13.50 4.43
CA ASP A 176 8.80 -12.15 3.81
C ASP A 176 9.26 -12.19 2.35
N GLY A 177 10.29 -12.97 2.02
CA GLY A 177 10.78 -13.12 0.65
C GLY A 177 9.75 -13.72 -0.30
N GLU A 178 9.01 -14.75 0.13
CA GLU A 178 7.93 -15.35 -0.65
C GLU A 178 6.74 -14.39 -0.81
N ILE A 179 6.44 -13.61 0.22
CA ILE A 179 5.38 -12.60 0.16
C ILE A 179 5.77 -11.46 -0.80
N GLU A 180 6.99 -10.96 -0.73
CA GLU A 180 7.48 -9.93 -1.66
C GLU A 180 7.44 -10.43 -3.10
N GLN A 181 7.92 -11.64 -3.37
CA GLN A 181 7.84 -12.24 -4.71
C GLN A 181 6.40 -12.41 -5.19
N TYR A 182 5.49 -12.82 -4.32
CA TYR A 182 4.05 -12.91 -4.63
C TYR A 182 3.48 -11.52 -4.99
N ILE A 183 3.82 -10.49 -4.24
CA ILE A 183 3.39 -9.12 -4.49
C ILE A 183 3.87 -8.65 -5.88
N GLU A 184 5.16 -8.82 -6.17
CA GLU A 184 5.76 -8.46 -7.46
C GLU A 184 5.10 -9.22 -8.64
N ASP A 185 4.90 -10.52 -8.50
CA ASP A 185 4.28 -11.35 -9.54
C ASP A 185 2.84 -10.93 -9.85
N VAL A 186 2.04 -10.63 -8.82
CA VAL A 186 0.66 -10.20 -8.98
C VAL A 186 0.59 -8.80 -9.59
N GLN A 187 1.45 -7.86 -9.16
CA GLN A 187 1.53 -6.51 -9.74
C GLN A 187 1.92 -6.58 -11.22
N ALA A 188 2.98 -7.33 -11.55
CA ALA A 188 3.41 -7.52 -12.93
C ALA A 188 2.31 -8.18 -13.79
N HIS A 189 1.56 -9.14 -13.24
CA HIS A 189 0.42 -9.73 -13.93
C HIS A 189 -0.70 -8.72 -14.15
N GLY A 190 -1.04 -7.92 -13.15
CA GLY A 190 -2.04 -6.86 -13.24
C GLY A 190 -1.72 -5.85 -14.35
N HIS A 191 -0.48 -5.39 -14.45
CA HIS A 191 -0.04 -4.49 -15.52
C HIS A 191 -0.13 -5.14 -16.91
N ARG A 192 0.24 -6.42 -17.04
CA ARG A 192 0.08 -7.16 -18.31
C ARG A 192 -1.38 -7.25 -18.71
N LEU A 193 -2.29 -7.59 -17.79
CA LEU A 193 -3.72 -7.64 -18.05
C LEU A 193 -4.27 -6.30 -18.55
N VAL A 194 -3.87 -5.19 -17.92
CA VAL A 194 -4.26 -3.84 -18.37
C VAL A 194 -3.73 -3.55 -19.78
N ALA A 195 -2.46 -3.85 -20.06
CA ALA A 195 -1.86 -3.60 -21.36
C ALA A 195 -2.51 -4.43 -22.47
N ASP A 196 -2.78 -5.71 -22.24
CA ASP A 196 -3.41 -6.62 -23.18
C ASP A 196 -4.88 -6.22 -23.45
N THR A 197 -5.60 -5.84 -22.41
CA THR A 197 -6.98 -5.35 -22.52
C THR A 197 -7.05 -4.04 -23.31
N ASP A 198 -6.16 -3.08 -23.01
CA ASP A 198 -6.06 -1.83 -23.76
C ASP A 198 -5.75 -2.06 -25.24
N ALA A 199 -4.89 -3.02 -25.55
CA ALA A 199 -4.54 -3.40 -26.93
C ALA A 199 -5.75 -4.02 -27.65
N SER A 200 -6.49 -4.92 -26.98
CA SER A 200 -7.69 -5.53 -27.53
C SER A 200 -8.77 -4.49 -27.83
N ILE A 201 -9.06 -3.58 -26.90
CA ILE A 201 -10.06 -2.53 -27.09
C ILE A 201 -9.69 -1.62 -28.28
N ARG A 202 -8.40 -1.29 -28.46
CA ARG A 202 -7.93 -0.50 -29.60
C ARG A 202 -8.12 -1.23 -30.92
N ALA A 203 -7.76 -2.50 -30.98
CA ALA A 203 -7.95 -3.32 -32.19
C ALA A 203 -9.42 -3.44 -32.61
N ASP A 204 -10.33 -3.61 -31.65
CA ASP A 204 -11.76 -3.66 -31.91
C ASP A 204 -12.31 -2.30 -32.38
N ALA A 205 -11.80 -1.19 -31.84
CA ALA A 205 -12.19 0.16 -32.26
C ALA A 205 -11.71 0.50 -33.69
N ASP A 206 -10.55 0.01 -34.09
CA ASP A 206 -9.99 0.20 -35.44
C ASP A 206 -10.67 -0.69 -36.52
N ALA A 207 -11.42 -1.72 -36.09
CA ALA A 207 -12.15 -2.64 -36.97
C ALA A 207 -13.57 -2.16 -37.30
N LEU A 208 -14.09 -1.12 -36.66
CA LEU A 208 -15.42 -0.50 -36.86
C LEU A 208 -15.33 0.75 -37.72
#